data_9df4e93845776e8d6757386341dcbae2
#
_entry.id   9df4e93845776e8d6757386341dcbae2
#
_cell.length_a   1.000
_cell.length_b   1.000
_cell.length_c   1.000
_cell.angle_alpha   90.00
_cell.angle_beta   90.00
_cell.angle_gamma   90.00
#
_symmetry.space_group_name_H-M   'P 1'
#
loop_
_entity.id
_entity.type
_entity.pdbx_description
1 polymer ?
#
loop_
_entity_poly.entity_id
_entity_poly.type
_entity_poly.pdbx_seq_one_letter_code
_entity_poly.pdbx_strand_id
1 'polypeptide(L)'
;RSFSTLPGADGATEVNFVVVTGMNYNPFHADGPRAASPEDKALGYPALETILGKQPEFFVATGDNVYYDVPFGRFERTQTFMRQKWHEQLVQPRFIDLFAEVATYWEKDDHDYRYNDTDNTIDNEPDPSPALGAATFLEQVPVVDPNAANPVTYRTHRVSRDLQIWLTEGRDYRSPNMAPAGPD
;
A
#
# COMPACT_ATOMS: atom_id res chain seq x y z
N ARG A 1 17.80 12.10 15.75
CA ARG A 1 17.43 10.75 15.28
C ARG A 1 18.58 10.22 14.44
N SER A 2 18.92 8.96 14.59
CA SER A 2 19.85 8.22 13.73
C SER A 2 19.04 7.32 12.81
N PHE A 3 19.60 7.00 11.65
CA PHE A 3 19.06 5.99 10.74
C PHE A 3 20.22 5.12 10.25
N SER A 4 19.90 3.89 9.85
CA SER A 4 20.83 2.99 9.19
C SER A 4 20.43 2.84 7.73
N THR A 5 21.42 2.69 6.86
CA THR A 5 21.21 2.34 5.45
C THR A 5 21.21 0.82 5.30
N LEU A 6 20.51 0.31 4.30
CA LEU A 6 20.62 -1.09 3.90
C LEU A 6 22.03 -1.41 3.43
N PRO A 7 22.48 -2.69 3.52
CA PRO A 7 23.85 -3.09 3.19
C PRO A 7 24.29 -2.74 1.77
N GLY A 8 23.34 -2.69 0.83
CA GLY A 8 23.63 -2.44 -0.59
C GLY A 8 24.21 -3.65 -1.32
N ALA A 9 24.49 -3.49 -2.61
CA ALA A 9 24.84 -4.58 -3.52
C ALA A 9 26.07 -5.42 -3.09
N ASP A 10 27.01 -4.81 -2.40
CA ASP A 10 28.26 -5.46 -2.01
C ASP A 10 28.24 -6.01 -0.57
N GLY A 11 27.25 -5.61 0.22
CA GLY A 11 27.10 -6.03 1.61
C GLY A 11 26.46 -7.40 1.74
N ALA A 12 27.08 -8.29 2.53
CA ALA A 12 26.52 -9.59 2.92
C ALA A 12 26.14 -9.53 4.40
N THR A 13 24.93 -9.13 4.67
CA THR A 13 24.42 -9.01 6.04
C THR A 13 23.05 -9.66 6.10
N GLU A 14 22.72 -10.31 7.19
CA GLU A 14 21.37 -10.76 7.48
C GLU A 14 20.44 -9.53 7.48
N VAL A 15 19.29 -9.66 6.84
CA VAL A 15 18.31 -8.59 6.72
C VAL A 15 16.95 -9.11 7.22
N ASN A 16 16.42 -8.45 8.24
CA ASN A 16 15.11 -8.74 8.80
C ASN A 16 14.07 -7.76 8.21
N PHE A 17 13.03 -8.26 7.59
CA PHE A 17 11.97 -7.44 7.03
C PHE A 17 10.58 -8.07 7.21
N VAL A 18 9.54 -7.26 7.09
CA VAL A 18 8.16 -7.69 7.23
C VAL A 18 7.37 -7.31 5.98
N VAL A 19 6.48 -8.21 5.54
CA VAL A 19 5.57 -8.01 4.43
C VAL A 19 4.14 -8.07 4.94
N VAL A 20 3.32 -7.07 4.61
CA VAL A 20 1.91 -6.98 5.04
C VAL A 20 1.04 -6.51 3.88
N THR A 21 -0.19 -7.03 3.83
CA THR A 21 -1.25 -6.61 2.90
C THR A 21 -2.59 -6.49 3.64
N GLY A 22 -3.55 -5.79 3.05
CA GLY A 22 -4.96 -5.90 3.44
C GLY A 22 -5.34 -5.21 4.76
N MET A 23 -4.86 -4.01 5.03
CA MET A 23 -5.21 -3.24 6.23
C MET A 23 -6.46 -2.39 6.00
N ASN A 24 -7.64 -2.92 6.29
CA ASN A 24 -8.91 -2.26 6.03
C ASN A 24 -9.44 -1.47 7.23
N TYR A 25 -9.40 -0.13 7.11
CA TYR A 25 -9.80 0.82 8.15
C TYR A 25 -11.26 0.63 8.60
N ASN A 26 -12.20 0.51 7.65
CA ASN A 26 -13.62 0.51 8.01
C ASN A 26 -14.05 -0.69 8.87
N PRO A 27 -13.75 -1.95 8.53
CA PRO A 27 -14.05 -3.08 9.42
C PRO A 27 -13.33 -3.02 10.75
N PHE A 28 -12.11 -2.49 10.78
CA PHE A 28 -11.34 -2.36 12.02
C PHE A 28 -12.00 -1.37 13.00
N HIS A 29 -12.52 -0.25 12.49
CA HIS A 29 -13.21 0.77 13.29
C HIS A 29 -14.72 0.51 13.48
N ALA A 30 -15.29 -0.49 12.79
CA ALA A 30 -16.71 -0.83 12.94
C ALA A 30 -17.03 -1.35 14.35
N ASP A 31 -18.28 -1.16 14.75
CA ASP A 31 -18.82 -1.77 15.95
C ASP A 31 -19.36 -3.18 15.66
N GLY A 32 -19.41 -4.03 16.66
CA GLY A 32 -19.95 -5.37 16.52
C GLY A 32 -19.25 -6.42 17.39
N PRO A 33 -19.64 -7.69 17.25
CA PRO A 33 -19.12 -8.76 18.14
C PRO A 33 -17.62 -9.06 17.95
N ARG A 34 -17.01 -8.57 16.85
CA ARG A 34 -15.58 -8.70 16.57
C ARG A 34 -14.89 -7.34 16.48
N ALA A 35 -15.50 -6.30 17.04
CA ALA A 35 -14.93 -4.96 17.05
C ALA A 35 -13.59 -4.94 17.78
N ALA A 36 -12.65 -4.16 17.26
CA ALA A 36 -11.43 -3.83 17.98
C ALA A 36 -11.78 -3.10 19.30
N SER A 37 -10.91 -3.20 20.28
CA SER A 37 -11.08 -2.48 21.54
C SER A 37 -11.10 -0.95 21.30
N PRO A 38 -11.71 -0.16 22.21
CA PRO A 38 -11.66 1.30 22.10
C PRO A 38 -10.22 1.84 22.05
N GLU A 39 -9.30 1.22 22.76
CA GLU A 39 -7.88 1.55 22.76
C GLU A 39 -7.25 1.28 21.40
N ASP A 40 -7.48 0.09 20.83
CA ASP A 40 -6.95 -0.25 19.51
C ASP A 40 -7.55 0.64 18.41
N LYS A 41 -8.85 0.97 18.48
CA LYS A 41 -9.44 1.95 17.56
C LYS A 41 -8.79 3.32 17.63
N ALA A 42 -8.38 3.74 18.83
CA ALA A 42 -7.69 5.02 19.03
C ALA A 42 -6.23 5.01 18.56
N LEU A 43 -5.54 3.88 18.71
CA LEU A 43 -4.11 3.74 18.41
C LEU A 43 -3.83 3.17 17.01
N GLY A 44 -4.80 2.47 16.41
CA GLY A 44 -4.62 1.73 15.17
C GLY A 44 -4.27 0.25 15.39
N TYR A 45 -3.97 -0.45 14.33
CA TYR A 45 -3.77 -1.90 14.32
C TYR A 45 -2.67 -2.35 15.30
N PRO A 46 -2.98 -3.23 16.27
CA PRO A 46 -1.99 -3.71 17.25
C PRO A 46 -0.84 -4.53 16.60
N ALA A 47 -1.07 -5.09 15.42
CA ALA A 47 -0.02 -5.77 14.66
C ALA A 47 1.18 -4.85 14.33
N LEU A 48 0.94 -3.54 14.11
CA LEU A 48 2.00 -2.58 13.78
C LEU A 48 2.97 -2.37 14.96
N GLU A 49 2.47 -2.35 16.17
CA GLU A 49 3.30 -2.30 17.38
C GLU A 49 4.15 -3.57 17.53
N THR A 50 3.55 -4.73 17.27
CA THR A 50 4.28 -6.01 17.26
C THR A 50 5.39 -6.02 16.20
N ILE A 51 5.11 -5.48 15.02
CA ILE A 51 6.08 -5.35 13.93
C ILE A 51 7.22 -4.42 14.33
N LEU A 52 6.90 -3.26 14.88
CA LEU A 52 7.91 -2.30 15.35
C LEU A 52 8.81 -2.94 16.42
N GLY A 53 8.24 -3.72 17.35
CA GLY A 53 8.99 -4.46 18.35
C GLY A 53 9.95 -5.53 17.81
N LYS A 54 9.78 -5.97 16.56
CA LYS A 54 10.71 -6.87 15.86
C LYS A 54 11.89 -6.14 15.22
N GLN A 55 11.87 -4.82 15.20
CA GLN A 55 12.93 -3.97 14.65
C GLN A 55 13.33 -4.34 13.21
N PRO A 56 12.40 -4.44 12.27
CA PRO A 56 12.74 -4.76 10.89
C PRO A 56 13.53 -3.62 10.25
N GLU A 57 14.47 -3.93 9.38
CA GLU A 57 15.21 -2.94 8.58
C GLU A 57 14.31 -2.26 7.55
N PHE A 58 13.28 -2.97 7.08
CA PHE A 58 12.25 -2.39 6.24
C PHE A 58 10.92 -3.15 6.31
N PHE A 59 9.89 -2.46 5.88
CA PHE A 59 8.51 -2.94 5.78
C PHE A 59 8.09 -2.92 4.30
N VAL A 60 7.37 -3.94 3.85
CA VAL A 60 6.79 -3.99 2.50
C VAL A 60 5.27 -4.02 2.62
N ALA A 61 4.61 -3.01 2.12
CA ALA A 61 3.17 -2.94 1.97
C ALA A 61 2.81 -3.38 0.54
N THR A 62 2.20 -4.56 0.39
CA THR A 62 1.96 -5.19 -0.91
C THR A 62 0.59 -4.88 -1.52
N GLY A 63 0.04 -3.72 -1.21
CA GLY A 63 -1.26 -3.29 -1.68
C GLY A 63 -2.38 -3.47 -0.67
N ASP A 64 -3.58 -3.05 -1.04
CA ASP A 64 -4.72 -2.92 -0.13
C ASP A 64 -4.40 -2.06 1.10
N ASN A 65 -3.62 -1.01 0.87
CA ASN A 65 -3.20 -0.10 1.92
C ASN A 65 -4.37 0.75 2.42
N VAL A 66 -5.30 1.06 1.51
CA VAL A 66 -6.58 1.74 1.77
C VAL A 66 -7.67 1.15 0.88
N TYR A 67 -8.92 1.41 1.23
CA TYR A 67 -10.07 0.85 0.53
C TYR A 67 -11.03 1.95 0.11
N TYR A 68 -11.06 2.28 -1.18
CA TYR A 68 -11.94 3.31 -1.73
C TYR A 68 -13.39 2.84 -1.85
N ASP A 69 -13.62 1.55 -1.92
CA ASP A 69 -14.91 0.89 -2.13
C ASP A 69 -15.53 0.29 -0.86
N VAL A 70 -14.97 0.58 0.30
CA VAL A 70 -15.50 0.11 1.59
C VAL A 70 -15.95 1.30 2.44
N PRO A 71 -17.18 1.29 3.00
CA PRO A 71 -18.17 0.19 2.98
C PRO A 71 -18.77 -0.05 1.59
N PHE A 72 -19.04 -1.29 1.27
CA PHE A 72 -19.56 -1.69 -0.04
C PHE A 72 -20.78 -0.87 -0.49
N GLY A 73 -20.83 -0.55 -1.79
CA GLY A 73 -21.84 0.29 -2.39
C GLY A 73 -21.58 1.80 -2.27
N ARG A 74 -20.53 2.19 -1.59
CA ARG A 74 -20.08 3.57 -1.49
C ARG A 74 -18.62 3.66 -1.97
N PHE A 75 -18.47 4.06 -3.22
CA PHE A 75 -17.13 4.26 -3.81
C PHE A 75 -16.66 5.69 -3.55
N GLU A 76 -15.40 5.83 -3.16
CA GLU A 76 -14.76 7.14 -3.05
C GLU A 76 -14.27 7.56 -4.44
N ARG A 77 -15.11 8.31 -5.14
CA ARG A 77 -14.98 8.61 -6.58
C ARG A 77 -14.20 9.88 -6.88
N THR A 78 -13.92 10.67 -5.89
CA THR A 78 -13.16 11.92 -6.08
C THR A 78 -11.81 11.84 -5.43
N GLN A 79 -10.83 12.50 -6.01
CA GLN A 79 -9.49 12.54 -5.45
C GLN A 79 -9.49 13.04 -3.98
N THR A 80 -10.37 13.97 -3.64
CA THR A 80 -10.50 14.47 -2.26
C THR A 80 -10.86 13.35 -1.28
N PHE A 81 -11.84 12.52 -1.61
CA PHE A 81 -12.24 11.40 -0.75
C PHE A 81 -11.20 10.27 -0.75
N MET A 82 -10.56 10.01 -1.89
CA MET A 82 -9.46 9.03 -1.95
C MET A 82 -8.30 9.46 -1.04
N ARG A 83 -7.91 10.75 -1.07
CA ARG A 83 -6.93 11.34 -0.15
C ARG A 83 -7.35 11.21 1.32
N GLN A 84 -8.64 11.41 1.60
CA GLN A 84 -9.17 11.23 2.96
C GLN A 84 -8.96 9.79 3.45
N LYS A 85 -9.18 8.75 2.63
CA LYS A 85 -8.93 7.35 2.99
C LYS A 85 -7.46 7.12 3.38
N TRP A 86 -6.51 7.68 2.63
CA TRP A 86 -5.09 7.62 2.97
C TRP A 86 -4.80 8.33 4.29
N HIS A 87 -5.36 9.51 4.50
CA HIS A 87 -5.14 10.26 5.74
C HIS A 87 -5.76 9.54 6.94
N GLU A 88 -6.99 9.03 6.85
CA GLU A 88 -7.63 8.24 7.91
C GLU A 88 -6.76 7.03 8.31
N GLN A 89 -6.18 6.36 7.34
CA GLN A 89 -5.31 5.19 7.57
C GLN A 89 -3.99 5.58 8.22
N LEU A 90 -3.28 6.55 7.64
CA LEU A 90 -1.88 6.81 8.00
C LEU A 90 -1.71 7.73 9.22
N VAL A 91 -2.75 8.45 9.66
CA VAL A 91 -2.68 9.27 10.88
C VAL A 91 -2.83 8.46 12.19
N GLN A 92 -3.14 7.18 12.10
CA GLN A 92 -3.24 6.33 13.27
C GLN A 92 -1.88 6.26 13.99
N PRO A 93 -1.82 6.43 15.33
CA PRO A 93 -0.56 6.53 16.06
C PRO A 93 0.43 5.40 15.79
N ARG A 94 -0.02 4.15 15.75
CA ARG A 94 0.85 3.00 15.49
C ARG A 94 1.45 2.99 14.07
N PHE A 95 0.77 3.56 13.07
CA PHE A 95 1.37 3.80 11.74
C PHE A 95 2.44 4.88 11.81
N ILE A 96 2.15 5.98 12.50
CA ILE A 96 3.11 7.08 12.66
C ILE A 96 4.38 6.56 13.34
N ASP A 97 4.25 5.77 14.41
CA ASP A 97 5.38 5.21 15.13
C ASP A 97 6.20 4.26 14.26
N LEU A 98 5.54 3.34 13.54
CA LEU A 98 6.22 2.40 12.65
C LEU A 98 6.98 3.12 11.53
N PHE A 99 6.32 4.02 10.81
CA PHE A 99 6.93 4.70 9.66
C PHE A 99 7.92 5.80 10.04
N ALA A 100 7.94 6.23 11.30
CA ALA A 100 8.98 7.11 11.81
C ALA A 100 10.33 6.40 12.00
N GLU A 101 10.33 5.07 12.16
CA GLU A 101 11.51 4.27 12.49
C GLU A 101 11.90 3.28 11.37
N VAL A 102 10.94 2.84 10.55
CA VAL A 102 11.11 1.76 9.58
C VAL A 102 10.88 2.27 8.15
N ALA A 103 11.87 2.10 7.29
CA ALA A 103 11.73 2.40 5.87
C ALA A 103 10.66 1.49 5.23
N THR A 104 9.84 2.04 4.33
CA THR A 104 8.71 1.31 3.75
C THR A 104 8.76 1.31 2.24
N TYR A 105 8.59 0.13 1.65
CA TYR A 105 8.33 -0.07 0.24
C TYR A 105 6.83 -0.29 0.04
N TRP A 106 6.25 0.45 -0.91
CA TRP A 106 4.83 0.44 -1.18
C TRP A 106 4.54 -0.20 -2.52
N GLU A 107 3.55 -1.06 -2.57
CA GLU A 107 2.96 -1.60 -3.78
C GLU A 107 1.45 -1.30 -3.76
N LYS A 108 0.84 -1.21 -4.92
CA LYS A 108 -0.58 -0.95 -5.10
C LYS A 108 -1.30 -2.26 -5.47
N ASP A 109 -2.51 -2.46 -4.93
CA ASP A 109 -3.43 -3.49 -5.40
C ASP A 109 -4.77 -2.85 -5.81
N ASP A 110 -5.85 -3.59 -5.90
CA ASP A 110 -7.11 -3.14 -6.50
C ASP A 110 -7.85 -2.09 -5.64
N HIS A 111 -7.93 -2.28 -4.33
CA HIS A 111 -8.69 -1.39 -3.44
C HIS A 111 -8.05 -0.01 -3.27
N ASP A 112 -6.75 0.10 -3.33
CA ASP A 112 -6.01 1.37 -3.33
C ASP A 112 -5.66 1.88 -4.72
N TYR A 113 -6.12 1.17 -5.75
CA TYR A 113 -6.19 1.62 -7.14
C TYR A 113 -7.57 2.18 -7.47
N ARG A 114 -8.62 1.36 -7.39
CA ARG A 114 -9.99 1.75 -7.73
C ARG A 114 -11.04 1.06 -6.85
N TYR A 115 -11.28 -0.23 -7.05
CA TYR A 115 -12.28 -1.06 -6.36
C TYR A 115 -11.95 -2.54 -6.53
N ASN A 116 -12.62 -3.38 -5.76
CA ASN A 116 -12.39 -4.83 -5.73
C ASN A 116 -12.22 -5.45 -7.11
N ASP A 117 -11.13 -6.17 -7.30
CA ASP A 117 -10.74 -6.93 -8.49
C ASP A 117 -10.70 -6.10 -9.80
N THR A 118 -10.48 -4.82 -9.69
CA THR A 118 -10.37 -3.91 -10.85
C THR A 118 -9.10 -4.16 -11.66
N ASP A 119 -9.19 -3.86 -12.93
CA ASP A 119 -8.07 -3.76 -13.88
C ASP A 119 -8.00 -2.34 -14.47
N ASN A 120 -7.24 -2.15 -15.55
CA ASN A 120 -7.10 -0.86 -16.20
C ASN A 120 -8.16 -0.57 -17.29
N THR A 121 -9.18 -1.39 -17.43
CA THR A 121 -10.25 -1.13 -18.37
C THR A 121 -11.07 0.09 -17.96
N ILE A 122 -11.47 0.87 -18.96
CA ILE A 122 -12.42 1.96 -18.78
C ILE A 122 -13.80 1.38 -19.06
N ASP A 123 -14.44 0.93 -17.99
CA ASP A 123 -15.82 0.47 -18.06
C ASP A 123 -16.77 1.66 -18.22
N ASN A 124 -18.04 1.37 -18.44
CA ASN A 124 -19.09 2.38 -18.39
C ASN A 124 -19.34 2.94 -16.98
N GLU A 125 -18.65 2.41 -15.97
CA GLU A 125 -18.68 2.94 -14.61
C GLU A 125 -17.73 4.14 -14.51
N PRO A 126 -18.24 5.30 -14.12
CA PRO A 126 -17.52 6.56 -14.33
C PRO A 126 -16.30 6.73 -13.44
N ASP A 127 -16.23 6.13 -12.24
CA ASP A 127 -15.20 6.51 -11.27
C ASP A 127 -14.97 5.47 -10.15
N PRO A 128 -13.76 5.48 -9.56
CA PRO A 128 -12.59 6.24 -10.01
C PRO A 128 -12.01 5.69 -11.30
N SER A 129 -11.51 6.59 -12.17
CA SER A 129 -10.84 6.17 -13.40
C SER A 129 -9.45 5.57 -13.11
N PRO A 130 -8.89 4.73 -14.00
CA PRO A 130 -7.52 4.23 -13.87
C PRO A 130 -6.50 5.35 -13.65
N ALA A 131 -6.60 6.43 -14.42
CA ALA A 131 -5.70 7.58 -14.29
C ALA A 131 -5.81 8.27 -12.92
N LEU A 132 -7.03 8.41 -12.38
CA LEU A 132 -7.24 8.99 -11.06
C LEU A 132 -6.66 8.09 -9.95
N GLY A 133 -6.87 6.78 -10.04
CA GLY A 133 -6.34 5.81 -9.09
C GLY A 133 -4.81 5.83 -9.03
N ALA A 134 -4.16 5.72 -10.20
CA ALA A 134 -2.71 5.79 -10.31
C ALA A 134 -2.15 7.12 -9.78
N ALA A 135 -2.74 8.26 -10.19
CA ALA A 135 -2.29 9.58 -9.76
C ALA A 135 -2.42 9.77 -8.25
N THR A 136 -3.50 9.29 -7.63
CA THR A 136 -3.70 9.40 -6.19
C THR A 136 -2.70 8.53 -5.43
N PHE A 137 -2.45 7.30 -5.88
CA PHE A 137 -1.43 6.44 -5.27
C PHE A 137 -0.05 7.10 -5.30
N LEU A 138 0.38 7.57 -6.47
CA LEU A 138 1.68 8.24 -6.65
C LEU A 138 1.81 9.54 -5.83
N GLU A 139 0.71 10.21 -5.56
CA GLU A 139 0.69 11.40 -4.71
C GLU A 139 0.86 11.04 -3.22
N GLN A 140 0.23 9.95 -2.78
CA GLN A 140 0.14 9.64 -1.35
C GLN A 140 1.34 8.88 -0.81
N VAL A 141 2.08 8.16 -1.67
CA VAL A 141 3.23 7.36 -1.26
C VAL A 141 4.47 7.62 -2.13
N PRO A 142 5.67 7.67 -1.53
CA PRO A 142 6.91 8.04 -2.23
C PRO A 142 7.50 6.86 -3.01
N VAL A 143 6.83 6.39 -4.05
CA VAL A 143 7.25 5.22 -4.83
C VAL A 143 8.08 5.55 -6.06
N VAL A 144 8.02 6.79 -6.54
CA VAL A 144 8.73 7.27 -7.73
C VAL A 144 9.34 8.64 -7.48
N ASP A 145 10.31 9.05 -8.32
CA ASP A 145 10.77 10.43 -8.34
C ASP A 145 9.60 11.34 -8.75
N PRO A 146 9.23 12.34 -7.94
CA PRO A 146 8.13 13.26 -8.27
C PRO A 146 8.36 14.07 -9.55
N ASN A 147 9.58 14.13 -10.06
CA ASN A 147 9.94 14.81 -11.30
C ASN A 147 10.03 13.83 -12.50
N ALA A 148 9.75 12.55 -12.31
CA ALA A 148 9.77 11.59 -13.42
C ALA A 148 8.72 11.95 -14.48
N ALA A 149 9.14 12.05 -15.73
CA ALA A 149 8.23 12.38 -16.83
C ALA A 149 7.19 11.28 -17.09
N ASN A 150 7.56 10.04 -16.87
CA ASN A 150 6.70 8.87 -17.02
C ASN A 150 6.91 7.94 -15.81
N PRO A 151 6.25 8.22 -14.68
CA PRO A 151 6.40 7.40 -13.49
C PRO A 151 5.82 6.00 -13.71
N VAL A 152 6.58 4.98 -13.33
CA VAL A 152 6.13 3.58 -13.31
C VAL A 152 6.09 3.07 -11.88
N THR A 153 5.11 2.24 -11.58
CA THR A 153 4.88 1.72 -10.23
C THR A 153 5.62 0.40 -9.97
N TYR A 154 5.99 -0.34 -11.01
CA TYR A 154 6.86 -1.51 -10.87
C TYR A 154 8.34 -1.09 -10.71
N ARG A 155 9.04 -1.78 -9.83
CA ARG A 155 10.45 -1.46 -9.54
C ARG A 155 11.16 -2.61 -8.82
N THR A 156 12.48 -2.49 -8.71
CA THR A 156 13.29 -3.44 -7.97
C THR A 156 14.33 -2.72 -7.11
N HIS A 157 14.66 -3.32 -5.98
CA HIS A 157 15.67 -2.81 -5.07
C HIS A 157 16.64 -3.92 -4.68
N ARG A 158 17.94 -3.69 -4.91
CA ARG A 158 18.99 -4.55 -4.39
C ARG A 158 19.24 -4.16 -2.93
N VAL A 159 18.79 -5.01 -2.01
CA VAL A 159 18.87 -4.77 -0.57
C VAL A 159 20.24 -5.13 -0.02
N SER A 160 20.77 -6.30 -0.44
CA SER A 160 22.11 -6.77 -0.10
C SER A 160 22.69 -7.54 -1.28
N ARG A 161 23.93 -8.06 -1.13
CA ARG A 161 24.53 -8.93 -2.13
C ARG A 161 23.64 -10.12 -2.47
N ASP A 162 22.96 -10.67 -1.47
CA ASP A 162 22.21 -11.93 -1.57
C ASP A 162 20.68 -11.74 -1.58
N LEU A 163 20.19 -10.49 -1.43
CA LEU A 163 18.76 -10.16 -1.42
C LEU A 163 18.41 -9.04 -2.40
N GLN A 164 17.49 -9.33 -3.28
CA GLN A 164 16.82 -8.35 -4.15
C GLN A 164 15.31 -8.51 -4.07
N ILE A 165 14.60 -7.41 -3.92
CA ILE A 165 13.14 -7.39 -3.95
C ILE A 165 12.64 -6.85 -5.29
N TRP A 166 11.52 -7.40 -5.74
CA TRP A 166 10.83 -7.03 -6.97
C TRP A 166 9.39 -6.65 -6.59
N LEU A 167 9.00 -5.43 -6.88
CA LEU A 167 7.66 -4.91 -6.72
C LEU A 167 7.05 -4.86 -8.11
N THR A 168 6.21 -5.84 -8.42
CA THR A 168 5.87 -6.17 -9.81
C THR A 168 4.69 -5.41 -10.36
N GLU A 169 3.94 -4.75 -9.55
CA GLU A 169 2.72 -4.03 -9.92
C GLU A 169 1.67 -4.93 -10.65
N GLY A 170 0.48 -5.01 -10.09
CA GLY A 170 -0.54 -5.95 -10.55
C GLY A 170 -1.76 -5.33 -11.22
N ARG A 171 -1.85 -4.00 -11.38
CA ARG A 171 -3.09 -3.34 -11.82
C ARG A 171 -2.95 -2.44 -13.03
N ASP A 172 -1.89 -1.62 -13.12
CA ASP A 172 -1.73 -0.65 -14.22
C ASP A 172 -1.53 -1.31 -15.58
N TYR A 173 -0.93 -2.50 -15.60
CA TYR A 173 -0.54 -3.22 -16.83
C TYR A 173 -1.27 -4.55 -16.99
N ARG A 174 -2.22 -4.83 -16.12
CA ARG A 174 -2.98 -6.08 -16.13
C ARG A 174 -3.93 -6.12 -17.31
N SER A 175 -4.00 -7.28 -17.98
CA SER A 175 -5.06 -7.56 -18.94
C SER A 175 -6.44 -7.56 -18.25
N PRO A 176 -7.52 -7.21 -18.97
CA PRO A 176 -8.87 -7.29 -18.40
C PRO A 176 -9.17 -8.68 -17.83
N ASN A 177 -9.86 -8.73 -16.70
CA ASN A 177 -10.17 -9.99 -15.99
C ASN A 177 -10.89 -11.02 -16.88
N MET A 178 -11.67 -10.55 -17.86
CA MET A 178 -12.42 -11.38 -18.80
C MET A 178 -11.68 -11.62 -20.12
N ALA A 179 -10.45 -11.14 -20.26
CA ALA A 179 -9.67 -11.40 -21.46
C ALA A 179 -9.34 -12.90 -21.57
N PRO A 180 -9.37 -13.48 -22.78
CA PRO A 180 -8.92 -14.85 -23.00
C PRO A 180 -7.47 -15.00 -22.55
N ALA A 181 -7.16 -16.10 -21.86
CA ALA A 181 -5.76 -16.47 -21.63
C ALA A 181 -5.10 -16.75 -22.98
N GLY A 182 -3.98 -16.08 -23.23
CA GLY A 182 -3.19 -16.25 -24.45
C GLY A 182 -1.71 -16.09 -24.18
N PRO A 183 -0.87 -16.48 -25.14
CA PRO A 183 0.54 -16.08 -25.05
C PRO A 183 0.60 -14.55 -25.13
N ASP A 184 1.34 -13.96 -24.22
CA ASP A 184 1.65 -12.53 -24.22
C ASP A 184 2.52 -12.14 -25.42
#